data_86a87f118aa9f5709aae87c6624018e5
#
_entry.id   86a87f118aa9f5709aae87c6624018e5
#
_cell.length_a   1.000
_cell.length_b   1.000
_cell.length_c   1.000
_cell.angle_alpha   90.00
_cell.angle_beta   90.00
_cell.angle_gamma   90.00
#
_symmetry.space_group_name_H-M   'P 1'
#
loop_
_entity.id
_entity.type
_entity.pdbx_description
1 polymer ?
#
loop_
_entity_poly.entity_id
_entity_poly.type
_entity_poly.pdbx_seq_one_letter_code
_entity_poly.pdbx_strand_id
1 'polypeptide(L)'
;MRPAKKAARKAAHQPPVIDPYLPRNGNFGYRVSRYELDLEYKVAINRLAGTVTITAVTLAALRTFTLDLSDALSVSKVTVNGRRPGQFRCSAGKLHVTLGSTLPAGAAMTVAVRYGGTPRPLRTLWGEVGFEELSNGALVAGQPNGAASWFPCDDHPAAKASFHIRISTDSPYYALANGELLSKQVRASHTTWVYEQAQPTSTYLITLQIGEYSRHRLQKSPVPMHAVLPDRLRRNFDHDFGRQPQMMKLFTRQFGPYPLDTGYTVVVTDDDLEIPLEAQGLSIFGANHCDGRRTAERLIAHELAHQWFGNSVTVRRWRDIWLHEGFACYAEWLWSEESGGPSAEERARSYHRRLKDSPQNLLLTDPGPADMFDDRVYKRGALTLHALRGVIGDDNFFALLRDWTTRYRHSTAVTDDFTGLAANHADVSLRPLWDRWLYSKDVPDL
;
A
#
# COMPACT_ATOMS: atom_id res chain seq x y z
N MET A 1 45.63 5.39 -6.66
CA MET A 1 44.90 4.19 -6.19
C MET A 1 43.43 4.58 -6.04
N ARG A 2 42.56 4.06 -6.90
CA ARG A 2 41.11 4.28 -6.80
C ARG A 2 40.58 3.41 -5.64
N PRO A 3 39.72 3.92 -4.73
CA PRO A 3 39.08 3.09 -3.72
C PRO A 3 38.09 2.14 -4.38
N ALA A 4 38.16 0.88 -4.01
CA ALA A 4 37.29 -0.18 -4.48
C ALA A 4 35.83 0.14 -4.17
N LYS A 5 34.97 0.07 -5.19
CA LYS A 5 33.49 0.10 -5.06
C LYS A 5 33.07 -1.02 -4.10
N LYS A 6 32.62 -0.67 -2.89
CA LYS A 6 31.91 -1.59 -2.00
C LYS A 6 30.63 -2.03 -2.75
N ALA A 7 30.55 -3.31 -3.08
CA ALA A 7 29.36 -3.93 -3.64
C ALA A 7 28.16 -3.62 -2.74
N ALA A 8 27.09 -3.10 -3.34
CA ALA A 8 25.83 -2.82 -2.66
C ALA A 8 25.30 -4.12 -2.02
N ARG A 9 25.35 -4.23 -0.71
CA ARG A 9 24.61 -5.26 0.03
C ARG A 9 23.12 -5.02 -0.28
N LYS A 10 22.46 -6.00 -0.91
CA LYS A 10 20.98 -6.07 -0.91
C LYS A 10 20.52 -5.85 0.52
N ALA A 11 19.58 -4.93 0.73
CA ALA A 11 19.02 -4.65 2.04
C ALA A 11 18.57 -5.99 2.65
N ALA A 12 19.29 -6.42 3.69
CA ALA A 12 18.96 -7.67 4.36
C ALA A 12 17.59 -7.51 4.99
N HIS A 13 16.68 -8.43 4.69
CA HIS A 13 15.36 -8.49 5.33
C HIS A 13 15.57 -8.61 6.85
N GLN A 14 15.45 -7.50 7.54
CA GLN A 14 15.46 -7.51 9.01
C GLN A 14 14.13 -8.10 9.50
N PRO A 15 14.14 -8.88 10.60
CA PRO A 15 12.91 -9.43 11.16
C PRO A 15 11.92 -8.30 11.50
N PRO A 16 10.60 -8.56 11.38
CA PRO A 16 9.58 -7.61 11.77
C PRO A 16 9.74 -7.24 13.25
N VAL A 17 9.61 -5.95 13.53
CA VAL A 17 9.64 -5.37 14.89
C VAL A 17 8.22 -4.92 15.20
N ILE A 18 7.78 -5.03 16.45
CA ILE A 18 6.47 -4.51 16.88
C ILE A 18 6.33 -3.07 16.44
N ASP A 19 5.25 -2.77 15.70
CA ASP A 19 4.93 -1.39 15.32
C ASP A 19 4.35 -0.67 16.55
N PRO A 20 4.94 0.46 17.00
CA PRO A 20 4.47 1.14 18.20
C PRO A 20 3.08 1.77 18.04
N TYR A 21 2.63 2.04 16.80
CA TYR A 21 1.31 2.62 16.51
C TYR A 21 0.22 1.56 16.42
N LEU A 22 0.60 0.33 16.05
CA LEU A 22 -0.28 -0.84 15.94
C LEU A 22 0.30 -2.03 16.71
N PRO A 23 0.51 -1.94 18.03
CA PRO A 23 1.26 -2.92 18.80
C PRO A 23 0.59 -4.30 18.88
N ARG A 24 -0.68 -4.39 18.52
CA ARG A 24 -1.44 -5.66 18.48
C ARG A 24 -1.49 -6.30 17.09
N ASN A 25 -1.07 -5.59 16.03
CA ASN A 25 -1.06 -6.10 14.67
C ASN A 25 0.29 -6.73 14.33
N GLY A 26 0.25 -7.63 13.35
CA GLY A 26 1.40 -8.37 12.92
C GLY A 26 1.74 -9.54 13.87
N ASN A 27 2.70 -10.35 13.43
CA ASN A 27 3.05 -11.59 14.08
C ASN A 27 4.55 -11.82 14.02
N PHE A 28 5.09 -12.42 15.08
CA PHE A 28 6.52 -12.61 15.26
C PHE A 28 6.82 -14.11 15.37
N GLY A 29 8.04 -14.48 15.05
CA GLY A 29 8.49 -15.85 15.13
C GLY A 29 8.41 -16.62 13.81
N TYR A 30 7.79 -16.05 12.78
CA TYR A 30 7.80 -16.57 11.42
C TYR A 30 7.78 -15.43 10.39
N ARG A 31 8.07 -15.75 9.14
CA ARG A 31 7.99 -14.84 8.00
C ARG A 31 7.20 -15.50 6.88
N VAL A 32 6.16 -14.84 6.43
CA VAL A 32 5.37 -15.27 5.27
C VAL A 32 6.10 -14.91 3.98
N SER A 33 6.07 -15.82 3.01
CA SER A 33 6.57 -15.60 1.65
C SER A 33 5.46 -15.60 0.60
N ARG A 34 4.33 -16.26 0.87
CA ARG A 34 3.23 -16.39 -0.08
C ARG A 34 1.89 -16.61 0.62
N TYR A 35 0.85 -15.98 0.08
CA TYR A 35 -0.55 -16.24 0.36
C TYR A 35 -1.23 -16.80 -0.89
N GLU A 36 -2.03 -17.85 -0.74
CA GLU A 36 -2.94 -18.36 -1.76
C GLU A 36 -4.35 -18.28 -1.20
N LEU A 37 -5.16 -17.38 -1.77
CA LEU A 37 -6.54 -17.10 -1.38
C LEU A 37 -7.47 -17.78 -2.40
N ASP A 38 -8.33 -18.67 -1.93
CA ASP A 38 -9.41 -19.27 -2.73
C ASP A 38 -10.73 -18.85 -2.09
N LEU A 39 -11.44 -17.90 -2.73
CA LEU A 39 -12.54 -17.14 -2.15
C LEU A 39 -13.82 -17.27 -2.98
N GLU A 40 -14.95 -17.29 -2.29
CA GLU A 40 -16.28 -17.08 -2.83
C GLU A 40 -16.94 -15.91 -2.08
N TYR A 41 -17.44 -14.93 -2.83
CA TYR A 41 -18.18 -13.80 -2.25
C TYR A 41 -19.55 -13.68 -2.90
N LYS A 42 -20.60 -13.63 -2.07
CA LYS A 42 -21.99 -13.44 -2.48
C LYS A 42 -22.43 -12.03 -2.14
N VAL A 43 -22.55 -11.19 -3.17
CA VAL A 43 -22.84 -9.75 -3.01
C VAL A 43 -24.18 -9.54 -2.31
N ALA A 44 -25.25 -10.20 -2.75
CA ALA A 44 -26.61 -9.96 -2.27
C ALA A 44 -26.80 -10.17 -0.76
N ILE A 45 -25.93 -10.93 -0.10
CA ILE A 45 -26.04 -11.28 1.34
C ILE A 45 -24.75 -10.97 2.11
N ASN A 46 -23.81 -10.23 1.52
CA ASN A 46 -22.51 -9.90 2.08
C ASN A 46 -21.84 -11.12 2.74
N ARG A 47 -21.68 -12.20 1.99
CA ARG A 47 -21.14 -13.46 2.54
C ARG A 47 -19.84 -13.82 1.87
N LEU A 48 -18.76 -13.85 2.64
CA LEU A 48 -17.44 -14.34 2.24
C LEU A 48 -17.22 -15.74 2.79
N ALA A 49 -16.72 -16.64 1.96
CA ALA A 49 -16.20 -17.94 2.37
C ALA A 49 -14.93 -18.25 1.61
N GLY A 50 -13.98 -18.93 2.22
CA GLY A 50 -12.75 -19.26 1.54
C GLY A 50 -11.76 -20.08 2.34
N THR A 51 -10.63 -20.31 1.68
CA THR A 51 -9.44 -20.90 2.28
C THR A 51 -8.25 -20.03 1.94
N VAL A 52 -7.44 -19.69 2.93
CA VAL A 52 -6.10 -19.14 2.73
C VAL A 52 -5.07 -20.22 3.02
N THR A 53 -4.10 -20.36 2.10
CA THR A 53 -2.88 -21.16 2.32
C THR A 53 -1.71 -20.20 2.43
N ILE A 54 -1.02 -20.27 3.57
CA ILE A 54 0.10 -19.39 3.93
C ILE A 54 1.38 -20.20 3.91
N THR A 55 2.32 -19.81 3.07
CA THR A 55 3.68 -20.39 3.06
C THR A 55 4.62 -19.47 3.84
N ALA A 56 5.28 -20.02 4.84
CA ALA A 56 6.12 -19.28 5.76
C ALA A 56 7.38 -20.08 6.17
N VAL A 57 8.30 -19.36 6.82
CA VAL A 57 9.49 -19.95 7.47
C VAL A 57 9.53 -19.44 8.91
N THR A 58 9.78 -20.35 9.86
CA THR A 58 9.97 -20.00 11.27
C THR A 58 11.27 -19.23 11.48
N LEU A 59 11.25 -18.16 12.25
CA LEU A 59 12.44 -17.35 12.60
C LEU A 59 13.06 -17.78 13.94
N ALA A 60 12.27 -18.45 14.78
CA ALA A 60 12.66 -19.00 16.07
C ALA A 60 11.95 -20.36 16.29
N ALA A 61 12.30 -21.08 17.35
CA ALA A 61 11.55 -22.27 17.74
C ALA A 61 10.10 -21.90 18.07
N LEU A 62 9.13 -22.50 17.37
CA LEU A 62 7.74 -22.08 17.36
C LEU A 62 6.81 -23.18 17.88
N ARG A 63 6.18 -22.96 19.01
CA ARG A 63 5.14 -23.83 19.57
C ARG A 63 3.74 -23.26 19.38
N THR A 64 3.64 -21.92 19.39
CA THR A 64 2.41 -21.19 19.20
C THR A 64 2.65 -20.04 18.24
N PHE A 65 1.62 -19.68 17.45
CA PHE A 65 1.64 -18.49 16.62
C PHE A 65 0.23 -17.90 16.48
N THR A 66 0.17 -16.69 15.98
CA THR A 66 -1.10 -16.01 15.72
C THR A 66 -1.16 -15.52 14.27
N LEU A 67 -2.39 -15.33 13.78
CA LEU A 67 -2.70 -14.57 12.56
C LEU A 67 -3.72 -13.50 12.92
N ASP A 68 -3.63 -12.34 12.32
CA ASP A 68 -4.64 -11.29 12.42
C ASP A 68 -5.89 -11.74 11.68
N LEU A 69 -7.05 -11.63 12.31
CA LEU A 69 -8.35 -12.02 11.74
C LEU A 69 -9.48 -11.35 12.50
N SER A 70 -10.35 -10.66 11.78
CA SER A 70 -11.56 -10.05 12.34
C SER A 70 -12.46 -11.08 13.01
N ASP A 71 -13.06 -10.69 14.15
CA ASP A 71 -14.07 -11.50 14.85
C ASP A 71 -15.39 -11.66 14.05
N ALA A 72 -15.56 -10.91 12.93
CA ALA A 72 -16.66 -11.09 11.98
C ALA A 72 -16.54 -12.37 11.13
N LEU A 73 -15.34 -12.98 11.11
CA LEU A 73 -15.03 -14.19 10.36
C LEU A 73 -14.77 -15.36 11.31
N SER A 74 -15.43 -16.49 11.02
CA SER A 74 -15.32 -17.71 11.79
C SER A 74 -14.40 -18.71 11.10
N VAL A 75 -13.51 -19.35 11.86
CA VAL A 75 -12.59 -20.38 11.37
C VAL A 75 -13.20 -21.76 11.60
N SER A 76 -13.35 -22.53 10.53
CA SER A 76 -13.91 -23.89 10.58
C SER A 76 -12.83 -24.98 10.61
N LYS A 77 -11.65 -24.71 10.03
CA LYS A 77 -10.55 -25.68 9.97
C LYS A 77 -9.20 -24.97 9.89
N VAL A 78 -8.23 -25.51 10.62
CA VAL A 78 -6.81 -25.15 10.50
C VAL A 78 -5.99 -26.39 10.27
N THR A 79 -5.02 -26.33 9.37
CA THR A 79 -3.96 -27.35 9.24
C THR A 79 -2.60 -26.68 9.18
N VAL A 80 -1.60 -27.31 9.76
CA VAL A 80 -0.20 -26.88 9.68
C VAL A 80 0.64 -28.05 9.14
N ASN A 81 1.32 -27.82 8.02
CA ASN A 81 2.04 -28.86 7.27
C ASN A 81 1.17 -30.11 6.99
N GLY A 82 -0.10 -29.84 6.58
CA GLY A 82 -1.09 -30.88 6.26
C GLY A 82 -1.70 -31.58 7.48
N ARG A 83 -1.26 -31.28 8.70
CA ARG A 83 -1.74 -31.94 9.94
C ARG A 83 -2.60 -31.00 10.74
N ARG A 84 -3.55 -31.55 11.54
CA ARG A 84 -4.34 -30.80 12.50
C ARG A 84 -3.42 -30.24 13.60
N PRO A 85 -3.51 -28.95 13.98
CA PRO A 85 -2.75 -28.42 15.12
C PRO A 85 -3.28 -29.03 16.44
N GLY A 86 -2.53 -28.85 17.52
CA GLY A 86 -2.97 -29.28 18.84
C GLY A 86 -4.26 -28.57 19.27
N GLN A 87 -4.32 -27.26 19.01
CA GLN A 87 -5.48 -26.43 19.29
C GLN A 87 -5.49 -25.18 18.42
N PHE A 88 -6.67 -24.64 18.13
CA PHE A 88 -6.82 -23.26 17.64
C PHE A 88 -8.04 -22.60 18.26
N ARG A 89 -8.01 -21.25 18.36
CA ARG A 89 -9.13 -20.42 18.83
C ARG A 89 -9.05 -19.03 18.24
N CYS A 90 -10.20 -18.40 18.04
CA CYS A 90 -10.29 -17.00 17.64
C CYS A 90 -10.65 -16.15 18.86
N SER A 91 -9.96 -15.06 19.08
CA SER A 91 -10.27 -14.08 20.13
C SER A 91 -9.51 -12.78 19.93
N ALA A 92 -10.14 -11.67 20.24
CA ALA A 92 -9.53 -10.34 20.23
C ALA A 92 -8.85 -9.97 18.89
N GLY A 93 -9.49 -10.29 17.76
CA GLY A 93 -8.98 -9.99 16.43
C GLY A 93 -7.80 -10.86 15.99
N LYS A 94 -7.61 -12.04 16.64
CA LYS A 94 -6.53 -12.98 16.32
C LYS A 94 -7.06 -14.42 16.22
N LEU A 95 -6.49 -15.16 15.26
CA LEU A 95 -6.51 -16.61 15.25
C LEU A 95 -5.26 -17.11 15.97
N HIS A 96 -5.41 -17.73 17.14
CA HIS A 96 -4.34 -18.35 17.91
C HIS A 96 -4.22 -19.83 17.54
N VAL A 97 -3.01 -20.29 17.24
CA VAL A 97 -2.73 -21.69 16.88
C VAL A 97 -1.64 -22.26 17.79
N THR A 98 -1.92 -23.40 18.40
CA THR A 98 -0.95 -24.18 19.19
C THR A 98 -0.61 -25.46 18.44
N LEU A 99 0.67 -25.66 18.15
CA LEU A 99 1.16 -26.83 17.43
C LEU A 99 1.19 -28.09 18.32
N GLY A 100 1.01 -29.24 17.72
CA GLY A 100 1.20 -30.55 18.39
C GLY A 100 2.65 -30.79 18.86
N SER A 101 3.62 -30.28 18.10
CA SER A 101 5.06 -30.27 18.42
C SER A 101 5.70 -28.96 18.03
N THR A 102 6.82 -28.60 18.66
CA THR A 102 7.58 -27.40 18.34
C THR A 102 8.24 -27.53 16.98
N LEU A 103 8.11 -26.54 16.11
CA LEU A 103 8.90 -26.39 14.87
C LEU A 103 10.23 -25.68 15.21
N PRO A 104 11.37 -26.19 14.73
CA PRO A 104 12.66 -25.51 14.94
C PRO A 104 12.74 -24.21 14.13
N ALA A 105 13.68 -23.33 14.47
CA ALA A 105 14.01 -22.18 13.66
C ALA A 105 14.45 -22.60 12.25
N GLY A 106 14.06 -21.82 11.22
CA GLY A 106 14.36 -22.12 9.81
C GLY A 106 13.45 -23.19 9.19
N ALA A 107 12.49 -23.75 9.93
CA ALA A 107 11.58 -24.76 9.38
C ALA A 107 10.56 -24.16 8.39
N ALA A 108 10.32 -24.86 7.29
CA ALA A 108 9.21 -24.56 6.40
C ALA A 108 7.87 -24.81 7.12
N MET A 109 6.93 -23.87 6.97
CA MET A 109 5.61 -23.93 7.57
C MET A 109 4.55 -23.56 6.52
N THR A 110 3.61 -24.47 6.30
CA THR A 110 2.41 -24.22 5.48
C THR A 110 1.19 -24.26 6.38
N VAL A 111 0.47 -23.13 6.45
CA VAL A 111 -0.76 -23.02 7.25
C VAL A 111 -1.94 -22.87 6.30
N ALA A 112 -2.92 -23.78 6.37
CA ALA A 112 -4.17 -23.63 5.64
C ALA A 112 -5.31 -23.38 6.64
N VAL A 113 -6.07 -22.28 6.39
CA VAL A 113 -7.19 -21.85 7.23
C VAL A 113 -8.44 -21.78 6.37
N ARG A 114 -9.47 -22.56 6.72
CA ARG A 114 -10.81 -22.44 6.12
C ARG A 114 -11.68 -21.58 7.03
N TYR A 115 -12.25 -20.52 6.44
CA TYR A 115 -12.99 -19.51 7.19
C TYR A 115 -14.15 -18.95 6.37
N GLY A 116 -15.00 -18.17 7.01
CA GLY A 116 -16.06 -17.43 6.35
C GLY A 116 -16.90 -16.65 7.35
N GLY A 117 -17.72 -15.76 6.84
CA GLY A 117 -18.55 -14.87 7.65
C GLY A 117 -19.17 -13.76 6.84
N THR A 118 -19.61 -12.73 7.52
CA THR A 118 -20.04 -11.46 6.95
C THR A 118 -18.94 -10.43 7.17
N PRO A 119 -18.06 -10.21 6.19
CA PRO A 119 -16.94 -9.30 6.37
C PRO A 119 -17.46 -7.88 6.60
N ARG A 120 -16.74 -7.11 7.37
CA ARG A 120 -17.05 -5.71 7.68
C ARG A 120 -15.77 -4.96 8.02
N PRO A 121 -15.75 -3.63 7.88
CA PRO A 121 -14.60 -2.83 8.23
C PRO A 121 -14.18 -3.00 9.70
N LEU A 122 -12.90 -2.81 9.95
CA LEU A 122 -12.35 -2.68 11.29
C LEU A 122 -12.43 -1.22 11.74
N ARG A 123 -12.93 -0.98 12.96
CA ARG A 123 -12.92 0.35 13.56
C ARG A 123 -11.55 0.66 14.12
N THR A 124 -10.96 1.75 13.66
CA THR A 124 -9.62 2.21 14.04
C THR A 124 -9.65 3.64 14.54
N LEU A 125 -8.49 4.18 14.91
CA LEU A 125 -8.34 5.60 15.25
C LEU A 125 -8.56 6.52 14.02
N TRP A 126 -8.41 5.97 12.82
CA TRP A 126 -8.47 6.69 11.54
C TRP A 126 -9.78 6.46 10.77
N GLY A 127 -10.79 5.92 11.43
CA GLY A 127 -12.05 5.53 10.82
C GLY A 127 -12.18 4.03 10.58
N GLU A 128 -13.06 3.66 9.68
CA GLU A 128 -13.31 2.29 9.27
C GLU A 128 -12.38 1.91 8.12
N VAL A 129 -11.71 0.73 8.22
CA VAL A 129 -10.74 0.26 7.22
C VAL A 129 -10.95 -1.23 6.91
N GLY A 130 -10.62 -1.64 5.71
CA GLY A 130 -10.69 -3.05 5.29
C GLY A 130 -11.84 -3.33 4.33
N PHE A 131 -12.55 -4.42 4.57
CA PHE A 131 -13.64 -4.86 3.70
C PHE A 131 -14.90 -4.04 3.95
N GLU A 132 -15.41 -3.42 2.90
CA GLU A 132 -16.60 -2.57 2.93
C GLU A 132 -17.62 -3.06 1.90
N GLU A 133 -18.88 -3.15 2.32
CA GLU A 133 -20.01 -3.42 1.46
C GLU A 133 -20.45 -2.11 0.80
N LEU A 134 -20.53 -2.11 -0.52
CA LEU A 134 -21.03 -0.99 -1.31
C LEU A 134 -22.54 -1.15 -1.58
N SER A 135 -23.17 -0.09 -2.08
CA SER A 135 -24.58 -0.13 -2.50
C SER A 135 -24.86 -1.26 -3.49
N ASN A 136 -23.89 -1.58 -4.38
CA ASN A 136 -23.96 -2.70 -5.32
C ASN A 136 -22.57 -3.30 -5.56
N GLY A 137 -22.03 -4.01 -4.56
CA GLY A 137 -20.71 -4.60 -4.66
C GLY A 137 -19.94 -4.61 -3.35
N ALA A 138 -18.64 -4.61 -3.44
CA ALA A 138 -17.73 -4.51 -2.29
C ALA A 138 -16.36 -3.96 -2.69
N LEU A 139 -15.70 -3.32 -1.74
CA LEU A 139 -14.31 -2.90 -1.86
C LEU A 139 -13.48 -3.32 -0.64
N VAL A 140 -12.16 -3.36 -0.82
CA VAL A 140 -11.23 -3.43 0.30
C VAL A 140 -10.32 -2.21 0.26
N ALA A 141 -10.36 -1.44 1.36
CA ALA A 141 -9.52 -0.28 1.65
C ALA A 141 -8.67 -0.60 2.89
N GLY A 142 -7.45 -1.10 2.69
CA GLY A 142 -6.72 -1.83 3.73
C GLY A 142 -5.80 -1.00 4.61
N GLN A 143 -5.49 0.26 4.30
CA GLN A 143 -4.54 1.06 5.07
C GLN A 143 -5.15 1.56 6.40
N PRO A 144 -4.45 1.41 7.55
CA PRO A 144 -3.11 0.81 7.71
C PRO A 144 -3.11 -0.68 8.08
N ASN A 145 -4.23 -1.29 8.50
CA ASN A 145 -4.32 -2.63 9.07
C ASN A 145 -5.65 -3.35 8.79
N GLY A 146 -6.23 -3.08 7.64
CA GLY A 146 -7.55 -3.58 7.25
C GLY A 146 -7.57 -4.98 6.64
N ALA A 147 -6.42 -5.60 6.35
CA ALA A 147 -6.37 -6.89 5.68
C ALA A 147 -7.03 -8.01 6.52
N ALA A 148 -6.91 -7.94 7.83
CA ALA A 148 -7.53 -8.89 8.74
C ALA A 148 -9.07 -8.90 8.70
N SER A 149 -9.71 -7.90 8.08
CA SER A 149 -11.17 -7.83 7.91
C SER A 149 -11.71 -8.88 6.94
N TRP A 150 -10.87 -9.47 6.07
CA TRP A 150 -11.31 -10.36 5.01
C TRP A 150 -10.49 -11.64 4.83
N PHE A 151 -9.25 -11.73 5.35
CA PHE A 151 -8.49 -12.98 5.39
C PHE A 151 -7.51 -13.04 6.57
N PRO A 152 -7.21 -14.25 7.08
CA PRO A 152 -6.18 -14.44 8.12
C PRO A 152 -4.79 -14.09 7.58
N CYS A 153 -4.06 -13.19 8.25
CA CYS A 153 -2.78 -12.70 7.75
C CYS A 153 -1.79 -12.28 8.86
N ASP A 154 -0.61 -11.91 8.45
CA ASP A 154 0.36 -11.15 9.22
C ASP A 154 0.21 -9.68 8.82
N ASP A 155 -0.66 -8.94 9.52
CA ASP A 155 -1.07 -7.59 9.13
C ASP A 155 -0.10 -6.52 9.66
N HIS A 156 1.09 -6.52 9.08
CA HIS A 156 2.17 -5.59 9.42
C HIS A 156 2.75 -4.96 8.13
N PRO A 157 3.05 -3.65 8.08
CA PRO A 157 3.52 -3.00 6.85
C PRO A 157 4.80 -3.62 6.29
N ALA A 158 5.66 -4.17 7.15
CA ALA A 158 6.89 -4.84 6.72
C ALA A 158 6.69 -6.32 6.30
N ALA A 159 5.52 -6.90 6.49
CA ALA A 159 5.24 -8.29 6.16
C ALA A 159 4.84 -8.43 4.67
N LYS A 160 5.81 -8.24 3.79
CA LYS A 160 5.60 -8.36 2.34
C LYS A 160 5.68 -9.82 1.88
N ALA A 161 4.71 -10.23 1.06
CA ALA A 161 4.63 -11.55 0.47
C ALA A 161 4.08 -11.49 -0.97
N SER A 162 4.19 -12.58 -1.73
CA SER A 162 3.46 -12.75 -2.99
C SER A 162 2.05 -13.28 -2.74
N PHE A 163 1.14 -13.03 -3.69
CA PHE A 163 -0.27 -13.44 -3.56
C PHE A 163 -0.77 -14.14 -4.83
N HIS A 164 -1.47 -15.25 -4.62
CA HIS A 164 -2.33 -15.87 -5.62
C HIS A 164 -3.77 -15.75 -5.15
N ILE A 165 -4.61 -15.10 -5.96
CA ILE A 165 -5.99 -14.78 -5.54
C ILE A 165 -6.95 -15.38 -6.55
N ARG A 166 -7.68 -16.39 -6.12
CA ARG A 166 -8.83 -16.94 -6.83
C ARG A 166 -10.10 -16.42 -6.16
N ILE A 167 -10.93 -15.70 -6.91
CA ILE A 167 -12.19 -15.14 -6.42
C ILE A 167 -13.33 -15.52 -7.34
N SER A 168 -14.41 -16.06 -6.76
CA SER A 168 -15.66 -16.34 -7.45
C SER A 168 -16.77 -15.45 -6.88
N THR A 169 -17.56 -14.85 -7.73
CA THR A 169 -18.76 -14.07 -7.36
C THR A 169 -19.88 -14.24 -8.37
N ASP A 170 -21.08 -13.84 -7.99
CA ASP A 170 -22.26 -13.94 -8.86
C ASP A 170 -22.08 -13.09 -10.13
N SER A 171 -22.64 -13.56 -11.25
CA SER A 171 -22.78 -12.74 -12.45
C SER A 171 -23.98 -11.76 -12.26
N PRO A 172 -23.88 -10.48 -12.70
CA PRO A 172 -22.94 -9.93 -13.68
C PRO A 172 -21.69 -9.25 -13.08
N TYR A 173 -21.44 -9.36 -11.78
CA TYR A 173 -20.33 -8.64 -11.13
C TYR A 173 -18.98 -8.94 -11.77
N TYR A 174 -18.13 -7.92 -11.82
CA TYR A 174 -16.72 -8.01 -12.13
C TYR A 174 -15.93 -8.02 -10.80
N ALA A 175 -14.98 -8.94 -10.66
CA ALA A 175 -14.08 -8.95 -9.51
C ALA A 175 -12.66 -8.63 -9.98
N LEU A 176 -12.04 -7.61 -9.38
CA LEU A 176 -10.65 -7.20 -9.59
C LEU A 176 -9.86 -7.41 -8.30
N ALA A 177 -8.65 -7.97 -8.43
CA ALA A 177 -7.65 -8.02 -7.37
C ALA A 177 -6.29 -7.54 -7.89
N ASN A 178 -5.29 -7.46 -7.01
CA ASN A 178 -3.93 -7.07 -7.38
C ASN A 178 -3.27 -8.08 -8.31
N GLY A 179 -2.37 -7.59 -9.15
CA GLY A 179 -1.51 -8.42 -10.00
C GLY A 179 -2.06 -8.68 -11.40
N GLU A 180 -1.49 -9.71 -12.03
CA GLU A 180 -1.86 -10.12 -13.39
C GLU A 180 -3.10 -11.02 -13.38
N LEU A 181 -4.07 -10.73 -14.25
CA LEU A 181 -5.20 -11.61 -14.47
C LEU A 181 -4.75 -12.84 -15.30
N LEU A 182 -4.60 -13.99 -14.63
CA LEU A 182 -4.20 -15.24 -15.28
C LEU A 182 -5.36 -15.94 -15.98
N SER A 183 -6.56 -15.91 -15.41
CA SER A 183 -7.74 -16.53 -16.02
C SER A 183 -9.04 -15.91 -15.55
N LYS A 184 -10.06 -15.98 -16.43
CA LYS A 184 -11.46 -15.66 -16.14
C LYS A 184 -12.32 -16.80 -16.68
N GLN A 185 -13.14 -17.40 -15.83
CA GLN A 185 -14.05 -18.49 -16.20
C GLN A 185 -15.48 -18.09 -15.86
N VAL A 186 -16.31 -17.96 -16.87
CA VAL A 186 -17.73 -17.66 -16.72
C VAL A 186 -18.53 -18.97 -16.72
N ARG A 187 -19.37 -19.14 -15.71
CA ARG A 187 -20.36 -20.22 -15.61
C ARG A 187 -21.74 -19.60 -15.41
N ALA A 188 -22.81 -20.35 -15.60
CA ALA A 188 -24.17 -19.83 -15.73
C ALA A 188 -24.56 -18.74 -14.71
N SER A 189 -24.24 -18.91 -13.44
CA SER A 189 -24.64 -17.98 -12.38
C SER A 189 -23.48 -17.28 -11.67
N HIS A 190 -22.24 -17.62 -11.99
CA HIS A 190 -21.06 -17.03 -11.35
C HIS A 190 -19.85 -17.01 -12.27
N THR A 191 -18.94 -16.09 -11.97
CA THR A 191 -17.66 -15.96 -12.66
C THR A 191 -16.52 -16.10 -11.65
N THR A 192 -15.46 -16.77 -12.06
CA THR A 192 -14.23 -16.95 -11.29
C THR A 192 -13.09 -16.24 -11.99
N TRP A 193 -12.32 -15.43 -11.25
CA TRP A 193 -11.09 -14.79 -11.70
C TRP A 193 -9.92 -15.34 -10.90
N VAL A 194 -8.75 -15.42 -11.53
CA VAL A 194 -7.49 -15.80 -10.90
C VAL A 194 -6.45 -14.73 -11.19
N TYR A 195 -5.87 -14.18 -10.12
CA TYR A 195 -4.84 -13.15 -10.19
C TYR A 195 -3.54 -13.63 -9.53
N GLU A 196 -2.41 -13.16 -10.05
CA GLU A 196 -1.08 -13.41 -9.48
C GLU A 196 -0.38 -12.08 -9.22
N GLN A 197 -0.12 -11.76 -7.96
CA GLN A 197 0.74 -10.67 -7.52
C GLN A 197 2.08 -11.26 -7.10
N ALA A 198 3.01 -11.34 -8.04
CA ALA A 198 4.31 -11.98 -7.84
C ALA A 198 5.28 -11.14 -7.00
N GLN A 199 5.23 -9.79 -7.16
CA GLN A 199 6.10 -8.90 -6.41
C GLN A 199 5.66 -8.82 -4.94
N PRO A 200 6.63 -8.85 -4.00
CA PRO A 200 6.33 -8.77 -2.57
C PRO A 200 5.49 -7.52 -2.22
N THR A 201 4.34 -7.74 -1.61
CA THR A 201 3.33 -6.73 -1.30
C THR A 201 2.92 -6.84 0.16
N SER A 202 2.80 -5.72 0.86
CA SER A 202 2.27 -5.65 2.22
C SER A 202 0.77 -5.98 2.21
N THR A 203 0.29 -6.63 3.25
CA THR A 203 -1.10 -7.09 3.35
C THR A 203 -2.12 -5.97 3.19
N TYR A 204 -1.86 -4.79 3.74
CA TYR A 204 -2.77 -3.64 3.63
C TYR A 204 -2.93 -3.10 2.20
N LEU A 205 -2.00 -3.41 1.30
CA LEU A 205 -2.03 -3.01 -0.12
C LEU A 205 -2.72 -4.05 -1.03
N ILE A 206 -3.14 -5.18 -0.45
CA ILE A 206 -3.91 -6.18 -1.16
C ILE A 206 -5.39 -5.82 -1.07
N THR A 207 -6.03 -5.79 -2.23
CA THR A 207 -7.41 -5.33 -2.36
C THR A 207 -8.26 -6.29 -3.18
N LEU A 208 -9.56 -6.19 -2.99
CA LEU A 208 -10.60 -6.83 -3.79
C LEU A 208 -11.64 -5.76 -4.11
N GLN A 209 -11.97 -5.63 -5.40
CA GLN A 209 -12.96 -4.67 -5.89
C GLN A 209 -14.02 -5.45 -6.66
N ILE A 210 -15.27 -5.39 -6.23
CA ILE A 210 -16.39 -6.10 -6.83
C ILE A 210 -17.50 -5.11 -7.12
N GLY A 211 -17.97 -5.07 -8.36
CA GLY A 211 -19.07 -4.21 -8.79
C GLY A 211 -19.50 -4.52 -10.24
N GLU A 212 -20.53 -3.88 -10.71
CA GLU A 212 -20.93 -3.92 -12.10
C GLU A 212 -20.03 -3.04 -12.97
N TYR A 213 -18.81 -3.52 -13.22
CA TYR A 213 -17.75 -2.77 -13.87
C TYR A 213 -17.44 -3.28 -15.27
N SER A 214 -17.00 -2.34 -16.12
CA SER A 214 -16.37 -2.60 -17.41
C SER A 214 -14.88 -2.24 -17.35
N ARG A 215 -14.06 -3.05 -18.05
CA ARG A 215 -12.61 -2.80 -18.14
C ARG A 215 -12.27 -2.11 -19.44
N HIS A 216 -11.53 -1.00 -19.34
CA HIS A 216 -11.09 -0.19 -20.46
C HIS A 216 -9.56 -0.05 -20.46
N ARG A 217 -8.97 0.04 -21.65
CA ARG A 217 -7.54 0.28 -21.81
C ARG A 217 -7.29 1.78 -21.92
N LEU A 218 -6.41 2.34 -21.08
CA LEU A 218 -5.95 3.74 -21.13
C LEU A 218 -4.66 3.85 -21.94
N GLN A 219 -3.73 2.91 -21.75
CA GLN A 219 -2.43 2.89 -22.42
C GLN A 219 -1.96 1.45 -22.62
N LYS A 220 -1.24 1.18 -23.72
CA LYS A 220 -0.66 -0.14 -24.01
C LYS A 220 0.78 -0.23 -23.55
N SER A 221 1.59 0.80 -23.81
CA SER A 221 3.04 0.80 -23.52
C SER A 221 3.52 2.23 -23.23
N PRO A 222 4.66 2.45 -22.58
CA PRO A 222 5.56 1.42 -22.03
C PRO A 222 5.00 0.69 -20.81
N VAL A 223 4.15 1.32 -19.97
CA VAL A 223 3.45 0.71 -18.84
C VAL A 223 2.00 0.48 -19.26
N PRO A 224 1.50 -0.76 -19.29
CA PRO A 224 0.09 -1.01 -19.56
C PRO A 224 -0.79 -0.34 -18.49
N MET A 225 -1.80 0.43 -18.92
CA MET A 225 -2.71 1.09 -18.01
C MET A 225 -4.16 0.77 -18.36
N HIS A 226 -4.97 0.50 -17.33
CA HIS A 226 -6.38 0.17 -17.47
C HIS A 226 -7.24 0.98 -16.51
N ALA A 227 -8.52 1.06 -16.83
CA ALA A 227 -9.57 1.52 -15.94
C ALA A 227 -10.60 0.42 -15.74
N VAL A 228 -11.16 0.33 -14.54
CA VAL A 228 -12.27 -0.55 -14.19
C VAL A 228 -13.31 0.31 -13.49
N LEU A 229 -14.49 0.50 -14.10
CA LEU A 229 -15.50 1.44 -13.64
C LEU A 229 -16.89 1.10 -14.20
N PRO A 230 -17.98 1.65 -13.61
CA PRO A 230 -19.32 1.60 -14.20
C PRO A 230 -19.36 2.36 -15.53
N ASP A 231 -20.05 1.82 -16.54
CA ASP A 231 -20.12 2.43 -17.87
C ASP A 231 -20.68 3.86 -17.85
N ARG A 232 -21.59 4.17 -16.91
CA ARG A 232 -22.16 5.52 -16.75
C ARG A 232 -21.11 6.60 -16.47
N LEU A 233 -19.98 6.25 -15.84
CA LEU A 233 -18.91 7.19 -15.48
C LEU A 233 -17.88 7.37 -16.60
N ARG A 234 -17.94 6.59 -17.66
CA ARG A 234 -16.90 6.54 -18.71
C ARG A 234 -16.53 7.90 -19.27
N ARG A 235 -17.54 8.73 -19.61
CA ARG A 235 -17.30 10.06 -20.19
C ARG A 235 -16.54 10.99 -19.24
N ASN A 236 -16.94 11.03 -17.98
CA ASN A 236 -16.30 11.84 -16.97
C ASN A 236 -14.88 11.32 -16.69
N PHE A 237 -14.73 10.00 -16.62
CA PHE A 237 -13.45 9.35 -16.43
C PHE A 237 -12.45 9.71 -17.55
N ASP A 238 -12.83 9.64 -18.81
CA ASP A 238 -11.97 9.99 -19.95
C ASP A 238 -11.48 11.43 -19.86
N HIS A 239 -12.33 12.34 -19.35
CA HIS A 239 -11.95 13.75 -19.12
C HIS A 239 -11.01 13.89 -17.93
N ASP A 240 -11.36 13.33 -16.78
CA ASP A 240 -10.68 13.60 -15.50
C ASP A 240 -9.37 12.80 -15.37
N PHE A 241 -9.36 11.55 -15.81
CA PHE A 241 -8.21 10.64 -15.71
C PHE A 241 -7.39 10.53 -17.01
N GLY A 242 -7.82 11.19 -18.09
CA GLY A 242 -7.19 11.10 -19.41
C GLY A 242 -5.72 11.56 -19.44
N ARG A 243 -5.26 12.30 -18.42
CA ARG A 243 -3.87 12.78 -18.29
C ARG A 243 -2.96 11.82 -17.52
N GLN A 244 -3.48 10.73 -16.99
CA GLN A 244 -2.70 9.75 -16.22
C GLN A 244 -1.52 9.13 -16.98
N PRO A 245 -1.59 8.84 -18.30
CA PRO A 245 -0.42 8.41 -19.06
C PRO A 245 0.73 9.44 -19.06
N GLN A 246 0.42 10.74 -19.00
CA GLN A 246 1.42 11.79 -18.89
C GLN A 246 2.03 11.84 -17.48
N MET A 247 1.22 11.68 -16.44
CA MET A 247 1.70 11.51 -15.05
C MET A 247 2.64 10.31 -14.93
N MET A 248 2.27 9.16 -15.51
CA MET A 248 3.11 7.95 -15.55
C MET A 248 4.45 8.21 -16.23
N LYS A 249 4.46 8.95 -17.34
CA LYS A 249 5.68 9.32 -18.05
C LYS A 249 6.57 10.25 -17.21
N LEU A 250 5.97 11.26 -16.56
CA LEU A 250 6.68 12.17 -15.66
C LEU A 250 7.33 11.41 -14.53
N PHE A 251 6.55 10.61 -13.79
CA PHE A 251 7.04 9.90 -12.62
C PHE A 251 8.08 8.82 -12.96
N THR A 252 7.94 8.16 -14.11
CA THR A 252 8.99 7.25 -14.62
C THR A 252 10.28 7.99 -14.88
N ARG A 253 10.25 9.21 -15.44
CA ARG A 253 11.43 10.04 -15.66
C ARG A 253 12.07 10.49 -14.35
N GLN A 254 11.27 10.92 -13.38
CA GLN A 254 11.74 11.51 -12.13
C GLN A 254 12.11 10.48 -11.06
N PHE A 255 11.33 9.42 -10.95
CA PHE A 255 11.46 8.43 -9.87
C PHE A 255 12.08 7.10 -10.30
N GLY A 256 12.31 6.92 -11.61
CA GLY A 256 12.80 5.66 -12.18
C GLY A 256 11.69 4.78 -12.75
N PRO A 257 12.05 3.61 -13.30
CA PRO A 257 11.09 2.71 -13.94
C PRO A 257 9.91 2.37 -13.04
N TYR A 258 8.73 2.27 -13.65
CA TYR A 258 7.52 1.78 -12.93
C TYR A 258 7.82 0.42 -12.26
N PRO A 259 7.52 0.26 -10.96
CA PRO A 259 8.06 -0.86 -10.21
C PRO A 259 7.44 -2.23 -10.51
N LEU A 260 6.24 -2.27 -11.16
CA LEU A 260 5.51 -3.51 -11.39
C LEU A 260 5.48 -3.88 -12.88
N ASP A 261 5.60 -5.18 -13.17
CA ASP A 261 5.55 -5.70 -14.54
C ASP A 261 4.10 -5.87 -15.04
N THR A 262 3.12 -5.90 -14.13
CA THR A 262 1.69 -6.14 -14.41
C THR A 262 0.94 -4.91 -14.92
N GLY A 263 1.59 -3.73 -14.92
CA GLY A 263 0.96 -2.46 -15.28
C GLY A 263 0.18 -1.83 -14.11
N TYR A 264 -0.67 -0.86 -14.43
CA TYR A 264 -1.42 -0.06 -13.46
C TYR A 264 -2.90 0.00 -13.82
N THR A 265 -3.77 -0.12 -12.81
CA THR A 265 -5.23 -0.05 -12.99
C THR A 265 -5.83 1.01 -12.08
N VAL A 266 -6.71 1.84 -12.63
CA VAL A 266 -7.59 2.72 -11.84
C VAL A 266 -8.94 2.07 -11.70
N VAL A 267 -9.44 2.02 -10.48
CA VAL A 267 -10.83 1.63 -10.20
C VAL A 267 -11.61 2.87 -9.81
N VAL A 268 -12.79 3.03 -10.38
CA VAL A 268 -13.78 4.01 -9.88
C VAL A 268 -15.01 3.22 -9.44
N THR A 269 -15.38 3.32 -8.19
CA THR A 269 -16.59 2.68 -7.64
C THR A 269 -17.85 3.38 -8.11
N ASP A 270 -19.00 2.72 -8.00
CA ASP A 270 -20.29 3.34 -8.26
C ASP A 270 -20.75 4.23 -7.08
N ASP A 271 -20.21 3.99 -5.90
CA ASP A 271 -20.42 4.75 -4.68
C ASP A 271 -19.40 5.90 -4.54
N ASP A 272 -19.75 6.91 -3.76
CA ASP A 272 -18.84 7.97 -3.34
C ASP A 272 -17.87 7.44 -2.28
N LEU A 273 -16.63 7.88 -2.31
CA LEU A 273 -15.62 7.59 -1.28
C LEU A 273 -15.14 8.89 -0.66
N GLU A 274 -14.88 8.88 0.64
CA GLU A 274 -14.37 10.04 1.37
C GLU A 274 -13.00 10.47 0.83
N ILE A 275 -12.10 9.49 0.63
CA ILE A 275 -10.76 9.68 0.07
C ILE A 275 -10.47 8.58 -0.96
N PRO A 276 -9.66 8.84 -1.98
CA PRO A 276 -9.08 7.79 -2.79
C PRO A 276 -8.04 7.00 -2.00
N LEU A 277 -7.66 5.83 -2.51
CA LEU A 277 -6.74 4.93 -1.83
C LEU A 277 -5.77 4.28 -2.81
N GLU A 278 -4.52 4.16 -2.38
CA GLU A 278 -3.52 3.38 -3.05
C GLU A 278 -3.66 1.89 -2.74
N ALA A 279 -3.40 1.06 -3.72
CA ALA A 279 -3.17 -0.38 -3.58
C ALA A 279 -2.04 -0.79 -4.54
N GLN A 280 -1.44 -1.95 -4.33
CA GLN A 280 -0.31 -2.38 -5.16
C GLN A 280 -0.76 -2.63 -6.61
N GLY A 281 -0.29 -1.79 -7.54
CA GLY A 281 -0.68 -1.85 -8.96
C GLY A 281 -2.04 -1.25 -9.28
N LEU A 282 -2.73 -0.68 -8.29
CA LEU A 282 -4.06 -0.10 -8.44
C LEU A 282 -4.18 1.21 -7.65
N SER A 283 -5.17 2.04 -8.05
CA SER A 283 -5.72 3.10 -7.20
C SER A 283 -7.24 3.07 -7.26
N ILE A 284 -7.87 3.37 -6.15
CA ILE A 284 -9.32 3.26 -5.94
C ILE A 284 -9.88 4.66 -5.71
N PHE A 285 -10.89 5.03 -6.49
CA PHE A 285 -11.58 6.31 -6.42
C PHE A 285 -13.09 6.08 -6.29
N GLY A 286 -13.79 6.98 -5.63
CA GLY A 286 -15.25 7.01 -5.64
C GLY A 286 -15.81 7.73 -6.87
N ALA A 287 -17.10 7.55 -7.14
CA ALA A 287 -17.81 8.25 -8.21
C ALA A 287 -17.70 9.78 -8.09
N ASN A 288 -17.66 10.31 -6.85
CA ASN A 288 -17.47 11.73 -6.56
C ASN A 288 -16.12 12.30 -7.02
N HIS A 289 -15.10 11.48 -7.22
CA HIS A 289 -13.80 11.90 -7.76
C HIS A 289 -13.79 11.93 -9.31
N CYS A 290 -14.89 11.54 -9.94
CA CYS A 290 -15.05 11.43 -11.39
C CYS A 290 -16.18 12.36 -11.85
N ASP A 291 -16.01 13.68 -11.62
CA ASP A 291 -17.05 14.71 -11.75
C ASP A 291 -17.10 15.38 -13.15
N GLY A 292 -16.18 15.04 -14.04
CA GLY A 292 -16.04 15.66 -15.37
C GLY A 292 -15.42 17.05 -15.36
N ARG A 293 -14.75 17.47 -14.27
CA ARG A 293 -14.16 18.81 -14.05
C ARG A 293 -12.69 18.80 -13.66
N ARG A 294 -12.08 17.60 -13.49
CA ARG A 294 -10.71 17.40 -12.99
C ARG A 294 -10.47 17.93 -11.57
N THR A 295 -11.49 18.00 -10.72
CA THR A 295 -11.33 18.49 -9.35
C THR A 295 -10.41 17.58 -8.54
N ALA A 296 -10.37 16.28 -8.84
CA ALA A 296 -9.53 15.29 -8.18
C ALA A 296 -8.14 15.09 -8.83
N GLU A 297 -7.74 15.89 -9.85
CA GLU A 297 -6.49 15.64 -10.60
C GLU A 297 -5.24 15.57 -9.72
N ARG A 298 -5.20 16.38 -8.65
CA ARG A 298 -4.14 16.35 -7.65
C ARG A 298 -4.06 14.97 -6.98
N LEU A 299 -5.21 14.43 -6.56
CA LEU A 299 -5.31 13.12 -5.91
C LEU A 299 -4.94 11.99 -6.89
N ILE A 300 -5.32 12.11 -8.17
CA ILE A 300 -4.93 11.15 -9.21
C ILE A 300 -3.41 11.05 -9.34
N ALA A 301 -2.69 12.16 -9.25
CA ALA A 301 -1.23 12.18 -9.25
C ALA A 301 -0.66 11.58 -7.95
N HIS A 302 -1.27 11.87 -6.80
CA HIS A 302 -0.91 11.36 -5.50
C HIS A 302 -0.96 9.83 -5.46
N GLU A 303 -2.12 9.25 -5.77
CA GLU A 303 -2.32 7.80 -5.74
C GLU A 303 -1.43 7.04 -6.74
N LEU A 304 -1.14 7.66 -7.89
CA LEU A 304 -0.20 7.08 -8.84
C LEU A 304 1.23 7.08 -8.29
N ALA A 305 1.65 8.15 -7.59
CA ALA A 305 3.01 8.24 -7.03
C ALA A 305 3.26 7.20 -5.92
N HIS A 306 2.23 6.81 -5.21
CA HIS A 306 2.32 5.74 -4.21
C HIS A 306 2.85 4.43 -4.78
N GLN A 307 2.73 4.17 -6.09
CA GLN A 307 3.27 2.95 -6.69
C GLN A 307 4.79 2.83 -6.48
N TRP A 308 5.52 3.95 -6.45
CA TRP A 308 6.93 4.01 -6.09
C TRP A 308 7.13 4.16 -4.57
N PHE A 309 6.39 5.10 -3.94
CA PHE A 309 6.54 5.50 -2.54
C PHE A 309 5.32 5.07 -1.71
N GLY A 310 5.45 4.04 -0.91
CA GLY A 310 4.36 3.40 -0.17
C GLY A 310 4.18 1.94 -0.59
N ASN A 311 4.02 1.69 -1.89
CA ASN A 311 3.72 0.36 -2.40
C ASN A 311 4.98 -0.44 -2.70
N SER A 312 5.84 0.03 -3.60
CA SER A 312 7.12 -0.64 -3.88
C SER A 312 8.11 -0.46 -2.72
N VAL A 313 8.38 0.79 -2.33
CA VAL A 313 9.16 1.12 -1.15
C VAL A 313 8.20 1.42 -0.01
N THR A 314 8.03 0.50 0.93
CA THR A 314 7.09 0.62 2.05
C THR A 314 7.82 0.94 3.34
N VAL A 315 7.21 1.68 4.26
CA VAL A 315 7.78 1.91 5.59
C VAL A 315 7.86 0.60 6.38
N ARG A 316 8.90 0.45 7.19
CA ARG A 316 9.04 -0.66 8.11
C ARG A 316 8.16 -0.49 9.34
N ARG A 317 7.85 0.75 9.73
CA ARG A 317 7.02 1.15 10.87
C ARG A 317 6.21 2.37 10.48
N TRP A 318 4.99 2.44 10.94
CA TRP A 318 4.08 3.53 10.61
C TRP A 318 4.56 4.92 11.04
N ARG A 319 5.41 5.01 12.05
CA ARG A 319 6.03 6.30 12.43
C ARG A 319 6.80 6.98 11.29
N ASP A 320 7.31 6.20 10.33
CA ASP A 320 8.06 6.69 9.16
C ASP A 320 7.15 7.05 7.97
N ILE A 321 5.81 7.20 8.18
CA ILE A 321 4.79 7.37 7.12
C ILE A 321 5.05 8.56 6.19
N TRP A 322 5.79 9.57 6.62
CA TRP A 322 6.18 10.69 5.76
C TRP A 322 6.94 10.26 4.50
N LEU A 323 7.61 9.09 4.54
CA LEU A 323 8.26 8.47 3.38
C LEU A 323 7.27 7.99 2.30
N HIS A 324 5.99 7.87 2.64
CA HIS A 324 4.90 7.64 1.69
C HIS A 324 4.26 8.98 1.32
N GLU A 325 3.64 9.61 2.29
CA GLU A 325 2.74 10.74 2.10
C GLU A 325 3.47 12.02 1.67
N GLY A 326 4.65 12.26 2.24
CA GLY A 326 5.49 13.41 1.83
C GLY A 326 5.96 13.31 0.39
N PHE A 327 6.33 12.09 -0.06
CA PHE A 327 6.76 11.86 -1.44
C PHE A 327 5.59 11.93 -2.43
N ALA A 328 4.45 11.33 -2.09
CA ALA A 328 3.25 11.41 -2.93
C ALA A 328 2.72 12.85 -3.02
N CYS A 329 2.73 13.59 -1.91
CA CYS A 329 2.39 15.02 -1.91
C CYS A 329 3.39 15.85 -2.76
N TYR A 330 4.68 15.54 -2.71
CA TYR A 330 5.66 16.24 -3.56
C TYR A 330 5.46 15.92 -5.04
N ALA A 331 5.07 14.69 -5.37
CA ALA A 331 4.71 14.31 -6.73
C ALA A 331 3.50 15.10 -7.28
N GLU A 332 2.53 15.47 -6.42
CA GLU A 332 1.44 16.38 -6.79
C GLU A 332 1.99 17.74 -7.28
N TRP A 333 3.03 18.27 -6.59
CA TRP A 333 3.62 19.55 -6.94
C TRP A 333 4.40 19.48 -8.26
N LEU A 334 5.15 18.38 -8.46
CA LEU A 334 5.85 18.13 -9.73
C LEU A 334 4.86 17.97 -10.90
N TRP A 335 3.72 17.31 -10.66
CA TRP A 335 2.67 17.24 -11.68
C TRP A 335 2.02 18.59 -11.95
N SER A 336 1.74 19.39 -10.91
CA SER A 336 1.22 20.76 -11.07
C SER A 336 2.10 21.58 -12.00
N GLU A 337 3.42 21.57 -11.78
CA GLU A 337 4.42 22.28 -12.60
C GLU A 337 4.44 21.74 -14.04
N GLU A 338 4.58 20.43 -14.24
CA GLU A 338 4.62 19.79 -15.57
C GLU A 338 3.35 20.04 -16.38
N SER A 339 2.21 20.17 -15.72
CA SER A 339 0.90 20.34 -16.35
C SER A 339 0.51 21.80 -16.62
N GLY A 340 1.40 22.75 -16.31
CA GLY A 340 1.19 24.19 -16.54
C GLY A 340 0.46 24.91 -15.41
N GLY A 341 0.34 24.26 -14.24
CA GLY A 341 -0.13 24.88 -12.99
C GLY A 341 0.99 25.58 -12.22
N PRO A 342 0.75 25.95 -10.95
CA PRO A 342 1.78 26.50 -10.08
C PRO A 342 2.99 25.58 -9.96
N SER A 343 4.20 26.17 -9.98
CA SER A 343 5.46 25.47 -9.83
C SER A 343 5.58 24.79 -8.45
N ALA A 344 6.50 23.83 -8.33
CA ALA A 344 6.81 23.19 -7.07
C ALA A 344 7.25 24.22 -6.01
N GLU A 345 8.00 25.24 -6.41
CA GLU A 345 8.44 26.36 -5.57
C GLU A 345 7.23 27.21 -5.07
N GLU A 346 6.29 27.57 -5.96
CA GLU A 346 5.09 28.33 -5.56
C GLU A 346 4.20 27.51 -4.62
N ARG A 347 4.07 26.19 -4.86
CA ARG A 347 3.37 25.26 -3.96
C ARG A 347 4.07 25.21 -2.59
N ALA A 348 5.40 25.05 -2.58
CA ALA A 348 6.19 25.02 -1.36
C ALA A 348 5.99 26.28 -0.52
N ARG A 349 6.14 27.45 -1.11
CA ARG A 349 5.91 28.74 -0.42
C ARG A 349 4.48 28.88 0.12
N SER A 350 3.49 28.43 -0.64
CA SER A 350 2.09 28.48 -0.22
C SER A 350 1.83 27.58 0.99
N TYR A 351 2.27 26.32 0.93
CA TYR A 351 2.07 25.36 2.04
C TYR A 351 2.95 25.67 3.24
N HIS A 352 4.16 26.21 3.03
CA HIS A 352 5.02 26.67 4.11
C HIS A 352 4.32 27.74 4.98
N ARG A 353 3.72 28.78 4.36
CA ARG A 353 2.95 29.79 5.11
C ARG A 353 1.83 29.16 5.93
N ARG A 354 1.04 28.24 5.32
CA ARG A 354 -0.07 27.54 6.01
C ARG A 354 0.44 26.71 7.21
N LEU A 355 1.56 26.01 7.04
CA LEU A 355 2.14 25.22 8.13
C LEU A 355 2.71 26.10 9.24
N LYS A 356 3.27 27.27 8.94
CA LYS A 356 3.71 28.23 9.97
C LYS A 356 2.54 28.71 10.84
N ASP A 357 1.34 28.83 10.25
CA ASP A 357 0.12 29.24 10.96
C ASP A 357 -0.58 28.06 11.68
N SER A 358 -0.11 26.82 11.48
CA SER A 358 -0.64 25.60 12.11
C SER A 358 0.04 25.32 13.45
N PRO A 359 -0.56 24.49 14.34
CA PRO A 359 0.10 24.08 15.59
C PRO A 359 1.45 23.43 15.37
N GLN A 360 2.49 23.92 16.07
CA GLN A 360 3.88 23.47 15.97
C GLN A 360 4.18 22.35 16.99
N ASN A 361 3.35 21.29 17.01
CA ASN A 361 3.44 20.21 17.99
C ASN A 361 3.73 18.83 17.39
N LEU A 362 3.83 18.73 16.04
CA LEU A 362 4.04 17.48 15.33
C LEU A 362 5.52 17.26 15.00
N LEU A 363 6.05 16.08 15.31
CA LEU A 363 7.37 15.63 14.88
C LEU A 363 7.23 14.74 13.63
N LEU A 364 7.85 15.13 12.51
CA LEU A 364 7.63 14.47 11.23
C LEU A 364 8.06 12.98 11.23
N THR A 365 9.12 12.62 11.94
CA THR A 365 9.64 11.25 12.07
C THR A 365 8.95 10.42 13.14
N ASP A 366 8.02 11.00 13.87
CA ASP A 366 7.22 10.34 14.90
C ASP A 366 5.97 11.18 15.21
N PRO A 367 5.03 11.30 14.26
CA PRO A 367 3.83 12.13 14.43
C PRO A 367 2.92 11.64 15.58
N GLY A 368 3.07 10.40 15.98
CA GLY A 368 2.17 9.70 16.88
C GLY A 368 1.02 8.99 16.15
N PRO A 369 0.42 7.97 16.77
CA PRO A 369 -0.60 7.17 16.10
C PRO A 369 -1.85 7.99 15.71
N ALA A 370 -2.26 8.98 16.51
CA ALA A 370 -3.43 9.80 16.19
C ALA A 370 -3.22 10.73 14.99
N ASP A 371 -2.00 11.22 14.80
CA ASP A 371 -1.65 12.25 13.82
C ASP A 371 -0.88 11.69 12.60
N MET A 372 -0.77 10.37 12.44
CA MET A 372 0.03 9.83 11.34
C MET A 372 -0.53 10.14 9.95
N PHE A 373 -1.83 10.43 9.83
CA PHE A 373 -2.49 10.89 8.61
C PHE A 373 -2.92 12.37 8.68
N ASP A 374 -2.34 13.15 9.60
CA ASP A 374 -2.56 14.60 9.64
C ASP A 374 -1.96 15.28 8.40
N ASP A 375 -2.66 16.25 7.79
CA ASP A 375 -2.20 16.94 6.57
C ASP A 375 -0.81 17.57 6.73
N ARG A 376 -0.41 17.90 7.98
CA ARG A 376 0.93 18.40 8.29
C ARG A 376 2.04 17.39 7.97
N VAL A 377 1.78 16.08 8.10
CA VAL A 377 2.75 15.03 7.72
C VAL A 377 3.01 15.07 6.22
N TYR A 378 1.95 15.18 5.42
CA TYR A 378 1.99 15.28 3.96
C TYR A 378 2.76 16.52 3.51
N LYS A 379 2.33 17.68 3.97
CA LYS A 379 2.88 18.97 3.51
C LYS A 379 4.28 19.22 4.02
N ARG A 380 4.56 18.91 5.29
CA ARG A 380 5.92 19.04 5.84
C ARG A 380 6.87 18.01 5.22
N GLY A 381 6.43 16.79 4.95
CA GLY A 381 7.19 15.79 4.20
C GLY A 381 7.58 16.30 2.81
N ALA A 382 6.62 16.84 2.07
CA ALA A 382 6.87 17.44 0.76
C ALA A 382 7.82 18.65 0.83
N LEU A 383 7.68 19.52 1.84
CA LEU A 383 8.59 20.64 2.07
C LEU A 383 10.01 20.20 2.43
N THR A 384 10.14 19.11 3.19
CA THR A 384 11.45 18.51 3.49
C THR A 384 12.17 18.07 2.20
N LEU A 385 11.44 17.44 1.27
CA LEU A 385 11.97 17.06 -0.05
C LEU A 385 12.31 18.28 -0.90
N HIS A 386 11.47 19.31 -0.86
CA HIS A 386 11.73 20.56 -1.59
C HIS A 386 12.95 21.28 -1.05
N ALA A 387 13.11 21.40 0.26
CA ALA A 387 14.30 21.97 0.89
C ALA A 387 15.56 21.15 0.58
N LEU A 388 15.48 19.82 0.56
CA LEU A 388 16.58 18.95 0.14
C LEU A 388 16.97 19.24 -1.32
N ARG A 389 15.97 19.33 -2.23
CA ARG A 389 16.20 19.68 -3.64
C ARG A 389 16.93 21.03 -3.80
N GLY A 390 16.55 22.02 -3.00
CA GLY A 390 17.23 23.32 -2.97
C GLY A 390 18.70 23.25 -2.51
N VAL A 391 19.04 22.33 -1.61
CA VAL A 391 20.40 22.15 -1.10
C VAL A 391 21.30 21.38 -2.06
N ILE A 392 20.80 20.28 -2.67
CA ILE A 392 21.64 19.40 -3.50
C ILE A 392 21.47 19.62 -4.99
N GLY A 393 20.53 20.48 -5.40
CA GLY A 393 20.19 20.76 -6.80
C GLY A 393 19.38 19.66 -7.49
N ASP A 394 18.78 20.01 -8.62
CA ASP A 394 17.83 19.16 -9.35
C ASP A 394 18.44 17.82 -9.79
N ASP A 395 19.62 17.84 -10.40
CA ASP A 395 20.24 16.63 -10.95
C ASP A 395 20.52 15.59 -9.86
N ASN A 396 21.12 16.02 -8.73
CA ASN A 396 21.40 15.16 -7.59
C ASN A 396 20.12 14.70 -6.91
N PHE A 397 19.11 15.57 -6.78
CA PHE A 397 17.84 15.24 -6.16
C PHE A 397 17.09 14.14 -6.93
N PHE A 398 16.91 14.30 -8.24
CA PHE A 398 16.24 13.28 -9.03
C PHE A 398 17.09 12.01 -9.22
N ALA A 399 18.41 12.12 -9.20
CA ALA A 399 19.29 10.94 -9.13
C ALA A 399 19.11 10.17 -7.82
N LEU A 400 19.00 10.88 -6.70
CA LEU A 400 18.69 10.30 -5.39
C LEU A 400 17.33 9.58 -5.40
N LEU A 401 16.27 10.19 -5.94
CA LEU A 401 14.94 9.56 -5.99
C LEU A 401 14.97 8.26 -6.82
N ARG A 402 15.66 8.25 -7.96
CA ARG A 402 15.82 7.03 -8.78
C ARG A 402 16.66 5.96 -8.08
N ASP A 403 17.72 6.35 -7.36
CA ASP A 403 18.52 5.39 -6.54
C ASP A 403 17.68 4.82 -5.39
N TRP A 404 16.90 5.67 -4.70
CA TRP A 404 16.01 5.28 -3.62
C TRP A 404 15.01 4.20 -4.07
N THR A 405 14.24 4.47 -5.12
CA THR A 405 13.23 3.54 -5.63
C THR A 405 13.82 2.26 -6.22
N THR A 406 15.03 2.33 -6.78
CA THR A 406 15.75 1.16 -7.31
C THR A 406 16.32 0.29 -6.19
N ARG A 407 16.96 0.91 -5.22
CA ARG A 407 17.65 0.21 -4.11
C ARG A 407 16.69 -0.49 -3.17
N TYR A 408 15.56 0.14 -2.88
CA TYR A 408 14.54 -0.38 -1.97
C TYR A 408 13.31 -0.96 -2.69
N ARG A 409 13.44 -1.21 -3.99
CA ARG A 409 12.35 -1.80 -4.80
C ARG A 409 11.80 -3.06 -4.15
N HIS A 410 10.47 -3.08 -3.94
CA HIS A 410 9.71 -4.17 -3.29
C HIS A 410 10.21 -4.53 -1.87
N SER A 411 10.82 -3.59 -1.20
CA SER A 411 11.37 -3.75 0.14
C SER A 411 10.77 -2.76 1.12
N THR A 412 11.30 -2.75 2.34
CA THR A 412 10.89 -1.81 3.39
C THR A 412 12.06 -0.92 3.79
N ALA A 413 11.74 0.29 4.24
CA ALA A 413 12.72 1.29 4.63
C ALA A 413 12.26 2.09 5.86
N VAL A 414 13.20 2.79 6.47
CA VAL A 414 12.98 3.76 7.56
C VAL A 414 13.61 5.10 7.18
N THR A 415 13.31 6.14 7.93
CA THR A 415 13.86 7.49 7.72
C THR A 415 15.39 7.51 7.60
N ASP A 416 16.08 6.74 8.44
CA ASP A 416 17.56 6.68 8.44
C ASP A 416 18.13 6.08 7.13
N ASP A 417 17.41 5.17 6.51
CA ASP A 417 17.79 4.60 5.20
C ASP A 417 17.79 5.69 4.11
N PHE A 418 16.76 6.56 4.11
CA PHE A 418 16.66 7.66 3.16
C PHE A 418 17.70 8.75 3.41
N THR A 419 17.85 9.21 4.67
CA THR A 419 18.84 10.24 5.03
C THR A 419 20.27 9.78 4.78
N GLY A 420 20.55 8.50 5.06
CA GLY A 420 21.85 7.89 4.76
C GLY A 420 22.11 7.76 3.26
N LEU A 421 21.10 7.48 2.44
CA LEU A 421 21.25 7.46 0.98
C LEU A 421 21.45 8.87 0.43
N ALA A 422 20.70 9.85 0.92
CA ALA A 422 20.80 11.24 0.50
C ALA A 422 22.21 11.82 0.68
N ALA A 423 22.91 11.41 1.74
CA ALA A 423 24.29 11.83 1.98
C ALA A 423 25.27 11.42 0.84
N ASN A 424 24.95 10.37 0.05
CA ASN A 424 25.77 9.95 -1.09
C ASN A 424 25.54 10.81 -2.35
N HIS A 425 24.50 11.65 -2.34
CA HIS A 425 24.11 12.53 -3.44
C HIS A 425 24.34 14.02 -3.09
N ALA A 426 25.03 14.31 -1.99
CA ALA A 426 25.30 15.65 -1.53
C ALA A 426 26.79 15.89 -1.35
N ASP A 427 27.27 17.06 -1.76
CA ASP A 427 28.64 17.52 -1.54
C ASP A 427 28.80 18.26 -0.19
N VAL A 428 27.70 18.45 0.54
CA VAL A 428 27.62 19.14 1.82
C VAL A 428 26.97 18.25 2.89
N SER A 429 27.21 18.56 4.17
CA SER A 429 26.50 17.86 5.25
C SER A 429 25.02 18.21 5.25
N LEU A 430 24.16 17.18 5.16
CA LEU A 430 22.72 17.34 5.23
C LEU A 430 22.18 17.32 6.68
N ARG A 431 23.04 17.11 7.69
CA ARG A 431 22.61 17.05 9.08
C ARG A 431 21.84 18.29 9.55
N PRO A 432 22.28 19.55 9.26
CA PRO A 432 21.51 20.73 9.66
C PRO A 432 20.12 20.82 8.99
N LEU A 433 19.95 20.24 7.80
CA LEU A 433 18.66 20.14 7.14
C LEU A 433 17.74 19.17 7.91
N TRP A 434 18.25 17.97 8.21
CA TRP A 434 17.49 16.94 8.90
C TRP A 434 17.10 17.35 10.31
N ASP A 435 18.02 17.95 11.08
CA ASP A 435 17.78 18.43 12.43
C ASP A 435 16.60 19.41 12.47
N ARG A 436 16.46 20.27 11.46
CA ARG A 436 15.39 21.27 11.37
C ARG A 436 14.07 20.69 10.82
N TRP A 437 14.13 19.92 9.72
CA TRP A 437 12.93 19.48 9.01
C TRP A 437 12.34 18.18 9.56
N LEU A 438 13.18 17.24 9.98
CA LEU A 438 12.76 15.91 10.44
C LEU A 438 12.66 15.80 11.96
N TYR A 439 13.58 16.42 12.68
CA TYR A 439 13.76 16.19 14.12
C TYR A 439 13.40 17.41 15.00
N SER A 440 12.87 18.47 14.45
CA SER A 440 12.25 19.60 15.17
C SER A 440 10.74 19.55 15.03
N LYS A 441 9.99 20.13 15.98
CA LYS A 441 8.54 20.33 15.83
C LYS A 441 8.23 21.61 15.07
N ASP A 442 9.06 22.62 15.24
CA ASP A 442 8.89 23.89 14.55
C ASP A 442 9.16 23.73 13.03
N VAL A 443 8.31 24.32 12.21
CA VAL A 443 8.56 24.42 10.78
C VAL A 443 9.67 25.43 10.54
N PRO A 444 10.83 25.04 10.00
CA PRO A 444 11.92 25.98 9.72
C PRO A 444 11.58 26.91 8.59
N ASP A 445 12.39 27.96 8.36
CA ASP A 445 12.29 28.78 7.17
C ASP A 445 12.75 27.99 5.93
N LEU A 446 12.13 28.29 4.78
CA LEU A 446 12.43 27.69 3.49
C LEU A 446 13.79 28.17 2.97
#